data_eb7953d8619b9e839d1b491d4d25b1df
#
_entry.id   eb7953d8619b9e839d1b491d4d25b1df
#
_cell.length_a   1.000
_cell.length_b   1.000
_cell.length_c   1.000
_cell.angle_alpha   90.00
_cell.angle_beta   90.00
_cell.angle_gamma   90.00
#
_symmetry.space_group_name_H-M   'P 1'
#
loop_
_entity.id
_entity.type
_entity.pdbx_description
1 polymer ?
#
loop_
_entity_poly.entity_id
_entity_poly.type
_entity_poly.pdbx_seq_one_letter_code
_entity_poly.pdbx_strand_id
1 'polypeptide(L)'
;TGPAGHALAGMVHRLGEPGFASGLLQDLAPVLPAASWSVYRTGHRCKPTLFMSASLGVPDTTQDCWWAYLSGPYRHDRTWGRSFDEAAPAESPTRLCHLTAREVDGEHRARVYEAHGVAERVSVVEYESDGSVFAVNFYRHQHQKPFRDAHIGGFEAVAPVLLALARKHI
;
A
#
# COMPACT_ATOMS: atom_id res chain seq x y z
N THR A 1 -23.18 6.89 12.08
CA THR A 1 -21.97 6.23 11.55
C THR A 1 -21.12 7.26 10.86
N GLY A 2 -19.85 7.39 11.27
CA GLY A 2 -18.91 8.35 10.69
C GLY A 2 -18.43 7.94 9.29
N PRO A 3 -17.56 8.77 8.68
CA PRO A 3 -17.00 8.50 7.34
C PRO A 3 -16.33 7.14 7.22
N ALA A 4 -15.64 6.68 8.28
CA ALA A 4 -14.99 5.37 8.29
C ALA A 4 -15.99 4.22 8.17
N GLY A 5 -17.13 4.31 8.88
CA GLY A 5 -18.19 3.30 8.77
C GLY A 5 -18.81 3.23 7.39
N HIS A 6 -19.05 4.36 6.75
CA HIS A 6 -19.54 4.41 5.37
C HIS A 6 -18.54 3.83 4.38
N ALA A 7 -17.27 4.16 4.52
CA ALA A 7 -16.21 3.63 3.68
C ALA A 7 -16.14 2.10 3.77
N LEU A 8 -16.13 1.57 4.99
CA LEU A 8 -16.09 0.12 5.23
C LEU A 8 -17.29 -0.60 4.65
N ALA A 9 -18.50 -0.05 4.82
CA ALA A 9 -19.72 -0.63 4.26
C ALA A 9 -19.65 -0.72 2.73
N GLY A 10 -19.20 0.34 2.06
CA GLY A 10 -19.01 0.36 0.62
C GLY A 10 -18.01 -0.68 0.14
N MET A 11 -16.89 -0.80 0.83
CA MET A 11 -15.86 -1.78 0.49
C MET A 11 -16.34 -3.21 0.66
N VAL A 12 -17.04 -3.52 1.73
CA VAL A 12 -17.62 -4.85 1.95
C VAL A 12 -18.61 -5.20 0.85
N HIS A 13 -19.41 -4.25 0.43
CA HIS A 13 -20.39 -4.43 -0.66
C HIS A 13 -19.74 -4.82 -1.98
N ARG A 14 -18.53 -4.30 -2.25
CA ARG A 14 -17.80 -4.56 -3.50
C ARG A 14 -16.92 -5.80 -3.46
N LEU A 15 -16.81 -6.44 -2.30
CA LEU A 15 -15.90 -7.58 -2.12
C LEU A 15 -16.25 -8.72 -3.09
N GLY A 16 -15.26 -9.19 -3.82
CA GLY A 16 -15.43 -10.25 -4.82
C GLY A 16 -15.86 -9.76 -6.19
N GLU A 17 -16.19 -8.48 -6.35
CA GLU A 17 -16.62 -7.93 -7.63
C GLU A 17 -15.46 -7.38 -8.47
N PRO A 18 -15.58 -7.36 -9.81
CA PRO A 18 -14.52 -6.86 -10.69
C PRO A 18 -14.12 -5.40 -10.43
N GLY A 19 -15.06 -4.57 -9.96
CA GLY A 19 -14.84 -3.16 -9.66
C GLY A 19 -14.26 -2.90 -8.26
N PHE A 20 -13.87 -3.91 -7.51
CA PHE A 20 -13.42 -3.77 -6.12
C PHE A 20 -12.27 -2.77 -5.96
N ALA A 21 -11.23 -2.91 -6.78
CA ALA A 21 -10.02 -2.09 -6.64
C ALA A 21 -10.31 -0.59 -6.83
N SER A 22 -11.00 -0.22 -7.91
CA SER A 22 -11.36 1.18 -8.17
C SER A 22 -12.39 1.71 -7.19
N GLY A 23 -13.37 0.88 -6.86
CA GLY A 23 -14.43 1.24 -5.92
C GLY A 23 -13.93 1.45 -4.50
N LEU A 24 -12.99 0.64 -4.05
CA LEU A 24 -12.36 0.81 -2.73
C LEU A 24 -11.69 2.18 -2.62
N LEU A 25 -10.94 2.57 -3.65
CA LEU A 25 -10.24 3.84 -3.67
C LEU A 25 -11.21 5.02 -3.56
N GLN A 26 -12.35 4.95 -4.27
CA GLN A 26 -13.42 5.94 -4.18
C GLN A 26 -14.09 5.96 -2.80
N ASP A 27 -14.43 4.80 -2.27
CA ASP A 27 -15.12 4.67 -0.98
C ASP A 27 -14.23 5.15 0.17
N LEU A 28 -12.92 4.94 0.07
CA LEU A 28 -11.96 5.34 1.10
C LEU A 28 -11.62 6.84 1.06
N ALA A 29 -11.83 7.52 -0.05
CA ALA A 29 -11.40 8.90 -0.27
C ALA A 29 -11.79 9.89 0.85
N PRO A 30 -13.00 9.82 1.45
CA PRO A 30 -13.35 10.71 2.57
C PRO A 30 -12.50 10.51 3.83
N VAL A 31 -11.91 9.34 4.00
CA VAL A 31 -11.05 8.99 5.14
C VAL A 31 -9.58 9.22 4.78
N LEU A 32 -9.17 8.71 3.63
CA LEU A 32 -7.80 8.78 3.12
C LEU A 32 -7.85 9.09 1.61
N PRO A 33 -7.58 10.32 1.19
CA PRO A 33 -7.70 10.73 -0.22
C PRO A 33 -6.48 10.29 -1.03
N ALA A 34 -6.26 8.99 -1.15
CA ALA A 34 -5.17 8.43 -1.94
C ALA A 34 -5.46 8.56 -3.45
N ALA A 35 -4.42 8.82 -4.23
CA ALA A 35 -4.52 8.89 -5.68
C ALA A 35 -4.41 7.51 -6.35
N SER A 36 -3.73 6.59 -5.69
CA SER A 36 -3.61 5.21 -6.15
C SER A 36 -3.40 4.28 -4.97
N TRP A 37 -3.58 2.98 -5.20
CA TRP A 37 -3.28 1.96 -4.22
C TRP A 37 -2.84 0.67 -4.88
N SER A 38 -2.16 -0.17 -4.12
CA SER A 38 -1.72 -1.47 -4.58
C SER A 38 -1.73 -2.50 -3.46
N VAL A 39 -1.87 -3.77 -3.82
CA VAL A 39 -1.71 -4.90 -2.92
C VAL A 39 -0.68 -5.83 -3.52
N TYR A 40 0.38 -6.11 -2.76
CA TYR A 40 1.43 -7.01 -3.23
C TYR A 40 2.05 -7.83 -2.10
N ARG A 41 2.73 -8.90 -2.48
CA ARG A 41 3.63 -9.64 -1.61
C ARG A 41 5.05 -9.46 -2.13
N THR A 42 6.00 -9.25 -1.25
CA THR A 42 7.42 -9.12 -1.61
C THR A 42 8.30 -9.75 -0.56
N GLY A 43 9.53 -10.12 -0.94
CA GLY A 43 10.50 -10.73 -0.05
C GLY A 43 11.57 -11.47 -0.85
N HIS A 44 12.48 -12.13 -0.15
CA HIS A 44 13.55 -12.91 -0.77
C HIS A 44 13.17 -14.39 -0.95
N ARG A 45 12.23 -14.88 -0.15
CA ARG A 45 11.84 -16.30 -0.10
C ARG A 45 10.51 -16.59 -0.77
N CYS A 46 9.90 -15.59 -1.38
CA CYS A 46 8.69 -15.74 -2.17
C CYS A 46 8.90 -15.12 -3.55
N LYS A 47 8.09 -15.50 -4.51
CA LYS A 47 8.01 -14.78 -5.78
C LYS A 47 7.22 -13.50 -5.55
N PRO A 48 7.83 -12.31 -5.70
CA PRO A 48 7.09 -11.06 -5.56
C PRO A 48 5.90 -11.01 -6.53
N THR A 49 4.75 -10.67 -6.01
CA THR A 49 3.49 -10.70 -6.77
C THR A 49 2.66 -9.46 -6.49
N LEU A 50 2.27 -8.76 -7.57
CA LEU A 50 1.28 -7.68 -7.51
C LEU A 50 -0.11 -8.29 -7.73
N PHE A 51 -0.98 -8.18 -6.72
CA PHE A 51 -2.31 -8.80 -6.77
C PHE A 51 -3.36 -7.88 -7.37
N MET A 52 -3.34 -6.61 -7.02
CA MET A 52 -4.29 -5.63 -7.54
C MET A 52 -3.78 -4.21 -7.36
N SER A 53 -4.31 -3.30 -8.16
CA SER A 53 -4.04 -1.87 -8.06
C SER A 53 -5.15 -1.07 -8.73
N ALA A 54 -5.24 0.22 -8.37
CA ALA A 54 -6.09 1.18 -9.06
C ALA A 54 -5.52 2.60 -8.89
N SER A 55 -5.88 3.47 -9.82
CA SER A 55 -5.53 4.89 -9.79
C SER A 55 -6.77 5.73 -10.05
N LEU A 56 -6.82 6.93 -9.47
CA LEU A 56 -7.94 7.85 -9.58
C LEU A 56 -7.43 9.29 -9.72
N GLY A 57 -7.70 9.90 -10.86
CA GLY A 57 -7.30 11.29 -11.13
C GLY A 57 -5.81 11.48 -11.40
N VAL A 58 -5.04 10.41 -11.54
CA VAL A 58 -3.61 10.41 -11.90
C VAL A 58 -3.36 9.34 -12.95
N PRO A 59 -2.26 9.43 -13.72
CA PRO A 59 -1.89 8.34 -14.63
C PRO A 59 -1.69 7.03 -13.87
N ASP A 60 -2.15 5.93 -14.45
CA ASP A 60 -1.96 4.60 -13.86
C ASP A 60 -0.56 4.09 -14.18
N THR A 61 0.37 4.31 -13.28
CA THR A 61 1.77 3.92 -13.40
C THR A 61 2.15 2.76 -12.48
N THR A 62 1.19 2.13 -11.82
CA THR A 62 1.45 1.10 -10.81
C THR A 62 2.20 -0.10 -11.40
N GLN A 63 1.83 -0.56 -12.59
CA GLN A 63 2.55 -1.64 -13.26
C GLN A 63 4.00 -1.27 -13.55
N ASP A 64 4.23 -0.06 -14.03
CA ASP A 64 5.59 0.43 -14.33
C ASP A 64 6.42 0.56 -13.05
N CYS A 65 5.83 1.05 -11.97
CA CYS A 65 6.46 1.07 -10.65
C CYS A 65 6.85 -0.35 -10.21
N TRP A 66 5.96 -1.30 -10.39
CA TRP A 66 6.18 -2.69 -10.00
C TRP A 66 7.32 -3.32 -10.81
N TRP A 67 7.35 -3.13 -12.12
CA TRP A 67 8.45 -3.60 -12.96
C TRP A 67 9.79 -2.97 -12.58
N ALA A 68 9.80 -1.66 -12.30
CA ALA A 68 11.00 -0.97 -11.83
C ALA A 68 11.47 -1.53 -10.47
N TYR A 69 10.56 -1.78 -9.55
CA TYR A 69 10.85 -2.38 -8.26
C TYR A 69 11.48 -3.78 -8.40
N LEU A 70 10.89 -4.63 -9.24
CA LEU A 70 11.39 -5.99 -9.48
C LEU A 70 12.73 -6.03 -10.21
N SER A 71 13.11 -4.97 -10.92
CA SER A 71 14.36 -4.92 -11.68
C SER A 71 15.61 -4.85 -10.82
N GLY A 72 15.46 -4.64 -9.51
CA GLY A 72 16.59 -4.60 -8.57
C GLY A 72 16.23 -4.05 -7.19
N PRO A 73 15.51 -2.92 -7.08
CA PRO A 73 15.28 -2.26 -5.79
C PRO A 73 14.65 -3.15 -4.72
N TYR A 74 13.83 -4.13 -5.08
CA TYR A 74 13.17 -5.00 -4.09
C TYR A 74 14.15 -5.78 -3.23
N ARG A 75 15.33 -6.11 -3.77
CA ARG A 75 16.36 -6.89 -3.06
C ARG A 75 16.96 -6.14 -1.88
N HIS A 76 16.89 -4.82 -1.92
CA HIS A 76 17.46 -3.91 -0.92
C HIS A 76 16.40 -3.00 -0.33
N ASP A 77 15.13 -3.41 -0.39
CA ASP A 77 14.02 -2.63 0.15
C ASP A 77 14.12 -2.56 1.68
N ARG A 78 14.28 -1.34 2.18
CA ARG A 78 14.34 -1.03 3.63
C ARG A 78 13.12 -0.26 4.10
N THR A 79 12.16 -0.03 3.22
CA THR A 79 10.98 0.79 3.53
C THR A 79 10.06 0.15 4.56
N TRP A 80 10.26 -1.15 4.86
CA TRP A 80 9.51 -1.89 5.87
C TRP A 80 10.15 -1.87 7.25
N GLY A 81 11.29 -1.18 7.40
CA GLY A 81 12.01 -1.06 8.66
C GLY A 81 12.74 -2.31 9.10
N ARG A 82 12.87 -3.31 8.21
CA ARG A 82 13.52 -4.59 8.50
C ARG A 82 13.97 -5.28 7.23
N SER A 83 14.89 -6.24 7.38
CA SER A 83 15.30 -7.12 6.29
C SER A 83 14.24 -8.22 6.04
N PHE A 84 14.07 -8.63 4.80
CA PHE A 84 13.24 -9.79 4.45
C PHE A 84 13.75 -11.11 5.03
N ASP A 85 15.01 -11.17 5.45
CA ASP A 85 15.62 -12.37 6.03
C ASP A 85 15.27 -12.54 7.52
N GLU A 86 14.75 -11.52 8.16
CA GLU A 86 14.29 -11.57 9.55
C GLU A 86 12.97 -12.30 9.67
N ALA A 87 12.82 -13.12 10.72
CA ALA A 87 11.55 -13.74 11.04
C ALA A 87 10.50 -12.72 11.44
N ALA A 88 9.22 -13.04 11.23
CA ALA A 88 8.12 -12.18 11.64
C ALA A 88 8.17 -11.91 13.16
N PRO A 89 7.82 -10.68 13.62
CA PRO A 89 7.74 -10.37 15.04
C PRO A 89 6.73 -11.30 15.73
N ALA A 90 7.11 -11.84 16.89
CA ALA A 90 6.26 -12.78 17.63
C ALA A 90 4.99 -12.12 18.18
N GLU A 91 5.06 -10.83 18.52
CA GLU A 91 3.98 -10.12 19.24
C GLU A 91 2.98 -9.40 18.35
N SER A 92 3.38 -8.98 17.14
CA SER A 92 2.47 -8.30 16.21
C SER A 92 2.98 -8.46 14.78
N PRO A 93 2.39 -9.39 14.01
CA PRO A 93 2.75 -9.55 12.60
C PRO A 93 2.22 -8.41 11.73
N THR A 94 1.28 -7.60 12.23
CA THR A 94 0.68 -6.49 11.50
C THR A 94 1.31 -5.16 11.92
N ARG A 95 1.64 -4.32 10.95
CA ARG A 95 2.27 -3.03 11.20
C ARG A 95 1.77 -1.97 10.21
N LEU A 96 1.74 -0.73 10.69
CA LEU A 96 1.48 0.45 9.86
C LEU A 96 2.82 1.08 9.47
N CYS A 97 2.92 1.54 8.24
CA CYS A 97 4.09 2.25 7.72
C CYS A 97 3.65 3.51 7.01
N HIS A 98 4.33 4.60 7.28
CA HIS A 98 4.14 5.87 6.57
C HIS A 98 5.50 6.42 6.18
N LEU A 99 5.67 6.75 4.92
CA LEU A 99 6.92 7.35 4.45
C LEU A 99 6.68 8.30 3.28
N THR A 100 7.63 9.23 3.14
CA THR A 100 7.72 10.09 1.96
C THR A 100 8.83 9.59 1.04
N ALA A 101 8.82 10.02 -0.23
CA ALA A 101 9.85 9.63 -1.19
C ALA A 101 11.26 10.00 -0.73
N ARG A 102 11.40 11.04 0.09
CA ARG A 102 12.70 11.49 0.63
C ARG A 102 13.34 10.48 1.58
N GLU A 103 12.52 9.61 2.18
CA GLU A 103 12.98 8.59 3.14
C GLU A 103 13.37 7.29 2.44
N VAL A 104 13.15 7.19 1.13
CA VAL A 104 13.47 6.01 0.32
C VAL A 104 14.87 6.16 -0.25
N ASP A 105 15.67 5.09 -0.18
CA ASP A 105 17.06 5.12 -0.61
C ASP A 105 17.24 5.13 -2.14
N GLY A 106 18.26 5.83 -2.59
CA GLY A 106 18.96 5.84 -3.87
C GLY A 106 18.16 5.39 -5.09
N GLU A 107 18.47 4.22 -5.63
CA GLU A 107 17.81 3.65 -6.81
C GLU A 107 16.33 3.38 -6.61
N HIS A 108 15.94 2.92 -5.41
CA HIS A 108 14.54 2.68 -5.09
C HIS A 108 13.74 3.97 -5.19
N ARG A 109 14.26 5.08 -4.64
CA ARG A 109 13.64 6.40 -4.76
C ARG A 109 13.53 6.83 -6.21
N ALA A 110 14.65 6.84 -6.93
CA ALA A 110 14.72 7.37 -8.29
C ALA A 110 13.87 6.55 -9.28
N ARG A 111 14.01 5.24 -9.25
CA ARG A 111 13.44 4.34 -10.26
C ARG A 111 11.98 3.98 -9.98
N VAL A 112 11.56 3.93 -8.72
CA VAL A 112 10.21 3.51 -8.35
C VAL A 112 9.34 4.71 -8.00
N TYR A 113 9.82 5.59 -7.14
CA TYR A 113 9.02 6.72 -6.66
C TYR A 113 9.07 7.92 -7.59
N GLU A 114 10.26 8.50 -7.78
CA GLU A 114 10.40 9.76 -8.52
C GLU A 114 10.09 9.60 -10.01
N ALA A 115 10.53 8.51 -10.62
CA ALA A 115 10.28 8.26 -12.05
C ALA A 115 8.79 8.14 -12.39
N HIS A 116 7.96 7.77 -11.44
CA HIS A 116 6.51 7.56 -11.63
C HIS A 116 5.63 8.53 -10.88
N GLY A 117 6.23 9.58 -10.34
CA GLY A 117 5.49 10.69 -9.71
C GLY A 117 4.91 10.37 -8.33
N VAL A 118 5.38 9.35 -7.64
CA VAL A 118 4.93 8.98 -6.29
C VAL A 118 5.70 9.78 -5.24
N ALA A 119 5.00 10.43 -4.33
CA ALA A 119 5.60 11.29 -3.32
C ALA A 119 5.49 10.75 -1.89
N GLU A 120 4.43 9.98 -1.60
CA GLU A 120 4.13 9.54 -0.23
C GLU A 120 3.38 8.22 -0.26
N ARG A 121 3.64 7.37 0.74
CA ARG A 121 2.96 6.08 0.89
C ARG A 121 2.54 5.87 2.35
N VAL A 122 1.33 5.41 2.56
CA VAL A 122 0.87 4.84 3.82
C VAL A 122 0.44 3.40 3.58
N SER A 123 0.85 2.49 4.46
CA SER A 123 0.63 1.06 4.27
C SER A 123 0.21 0.38 5.54
N VAL A 124 -0.62 -0.66 5.40
CA VAL A 124 -0.78 -1.69 6.40
C VAL A 124 -0.16 -2.98 5.86
N VAL A 125 0.70 -3.60 6.66
CA VAL A 125 1.45 -4.78 6.24
C VAL A 125 1.29 -5.90 7.25
N GLU A 126 1.41 -7.13 6.75
CA GLU A 126 1.50 -8.33 7.57
C GLU A 126 2.79 -9.05 7.23
N TYR A 127 3.61 -9.30 8.24
CA TYR A 127 4.83 -10.09 8.10
C TYR A 127 4.48 -11.56 8.13
N GLU A 128 4.96 -12.29 7.14
CA GLU A 128 4.77 -13.73 7.05
C GLU A 128 5.93 -14.47 7.74
N SER A 129 5.72 -15.74 8.09
CA SER A 129 6.68 -16.54 8.85
C SER A 129 8.05 -16.68 8.17
N ASP A 130 8.11 -16.60 6.84
CA ASP A 130 9.34 -16.68 6.06
C ASP A 130 10.06 -15.32 5.92
N GLY A 131 9.56 -14.26 6.55
CA GLY A 131 10.07 -12.90 6.42
C GLY A 131 9.49 -12.09 5.27
N SER A 132 8.62 -12.68 4.46
CA SER A 132 7.92 -11.97 3.39
C SER A 132 6.93 -10.96 3.95
N VAL A 133 6.58 -9.97 3.13
CA VAL A 133 5.66 -8.89 3.48
C VAL A 133 4.47 -8.93 2.54
N PHE A 134 3.27 -9.01 3.11
CA PHE A 134 2.02 -8.76 2.41
C PHE A 134 1.59 -7.33 2.72
N ALA A 135 1.51 -6.49 1.70
CA ALA A 135 1.36 -5.05 1.87
C ALA A 135 0.13 -4.52 1.13
N VAL A 136 -0.63 -3.68 1.82
CA VAL A 136 -1.72 -2.88 1.26
C VAL A 136 -1.29 -1.42 1.35
N ASN A 137 -1.08 -0.78 0.20
CA ASN A 137 -0.39 0.49 0.08
C ASN A 137 -1.28 1.54 -0.56
N PHE A 138 -1.26 2.75 -0.01
CA PHE A 138 -1.97 3.91 -0.53
C PHE A 138 -0.99 5.05 -0.78
N TYR A 139 -1.13 5.72 -1.92
CA TYR A 139 -0.14 6.68 -2.41
C TYR A 139 -0.73 8.06 -2.63
N ARG A 140 0.09 9.09 -2.33
CA ARG A 140 -0.06 10.45 -2.87
C ARG A 140 1.00 10.64 -3.94
N HIS A 141 0.63 11.36 -4.97
CA HIS A 141 1.53 11.66 -6.08
C HIS A 141 2.13 13.06 -5.95
N GLN A 142 3.20 13.32 -6.69
CA GLN A 142 3.78 14.65 -6.83
C GLN A 142 2.70 15.63 -7.29
N HIS A 143 2.82 16.88 -6.86
CA HIS A 143 1.85 17.95 -7.11
C HIS A 143 0.52 17.85 -6.36
N GLN A 144 0.34 16.82 -5.54
CA GLN A 144 -0.78 16.74 -4.61
C GLN A 144 -0.35 17.17 -3.21
N LYS A 145 -1.30 17.65 -2.42
CA LYS A 145 -1.04 17.95 -1.00
C LYS A 145 -0.74 16.64 -0.27
N PRO A 146 0.27 16.61 0.63
CA PRO A 146 0.54 15.43 1.44
C PRO A 146 -0.67 15.01 2.27
N PHE A 147 -0.68 13.75 2.72
CA PHE A 147 -1.65 13.31 3.71
C PHE A 147 -1.53 14.16 4.99
N ARG A 148 -2.67 14.52 5.56
CA ARG A 148 -2.71 15.21 6.85
C ARG A 148 -2.74 14.20 7.99
N ASP A 149 -2.44 14.64 9.20
CA ASP A 149 -2.50 13.78 10.40
C ASP A 149 -3.87 13.14 10.59
N ALA A 150 -4.95 13.87 10.29
CA ALA A 150 -6.30 13.34 10.35
C ALA A 150 -6.52 12.19 9.35
N HIS A 151 -5.90 12.24 8.18
CA HIS A 151 -5.95 11.17 7.18
C HIS A 151 -5.22 9.92 7.70
N ILE A 152 -4.03 10.10 8.27
CA ILE A 152 -3.25 8.99 8.84
C ILE A 152 -4.00 8.35 10.01
N GLY A 153 -4.58 9.15 10.90
CA GLY A 153 -5.39 8.66 12.00
C GLY A 153 -6.64 7.89 11.56
N GLY A 154 -7.32 8.39 10.53
CA GLY A 154 -8.45 7.70 9.91
C GLY A 154 -8.05 6.38 9.28
N PHE A 155 -6.90 6.35 8.59
CA PHE A 155 -6.33 5.14 8.04
C PHE A 155 -6.00 4.10 9.13
N GLU A 156 -5.37 4.52 10.21
CA GLU A 156 -5.06 3.63 11.34
C GLU A 156 -6.32 2.92 11.86
N ALA A 157 -7.44 3.63 11.93
CA ALA A 157 -8.69 3.08 12.43
C ALA A 157 -9.26 1.98 11.51
N VAL A 158 -9.05 2.06 10.20
CA VAL A 158 -9.62 1.13 9.22
C VAL A 158 -8.60 0.11 8.68
N ALA A 159 -7.33 0.30 8.96
CA ALA A 159 -6.25 -0.50 8.38
C ALA A 159 -6.40 -2.02 8.59
N PRO A 160 -6.75 -2.54 9.78
CA PRO A 160 -6.93 -3.98 9.95
C PRO A 160 -8.04 -4.54 9.06
N VAL A 161 -9.11 -3.80 8.84
CA VAL A 161 -10.21 -4.22 7.96
C VAL A 161 -9.79 -4.17 6.50
N LEU A 162 -9.04 -3.13 6.10
CA LEU A 162 -8.48 -3.04 4.74
C LEU A 162 -7.60 -4.25 4.42
N LEU A 163 -6.74 -4.64 5.36
CA LEU A 163 -5.88 -5.82 5.21
C LEU A 163 -6.72 -7.10 5.03
N ALA A 164 -7.73 -7.29 5.88
CA ALA A 164 -8.61 -8.46 5.82
C ALA A 164 -9.40 -8.51 4.51
N LEU A 165 -9.94 -7.38 4.06
CA LEU A 165 -10.70 -7.29 2.80
C LEU A 165 -9.82 -7.60 1.60
N ALA A 166 -8.60 -7.06 1.57
CA ALA A 166 -7.65 -7.33 0.50
C ALA A 166 -7.34 -8.83 0.39
N ARG A 167 -7.07 -9.49 1.53
CA ARG A 167 -6.84 -10.94 1.54
C ARG A 167 -8.06 -11.74 1.09
N LYS A 168 -9.26 -11.31 1.43
CA LYS A 168 -10.50 -12.00 1.03
C LYS A 168 -10.83 -11.83 -0.44
N HIS A 169 -10.44 -10.71 -1.03
CA HIS A 169 -10.73 -10.44 -2.43
C HIS A 169 -9.80 -11.19 -3.40
N ILE A 170 -8.59 -11.49 -2.97
CA ILE A 170 -7.57 -12.16 -3.78
C ILE A 170 -7.98 -13.65 -4.08
#